data_80de06be2c9d5ba01fa653d440966bfb
#
_entry.id   80de06be2c9d5ba01fa653d440966bfb
#
_cell.length_a   1.000
_cell.length_b   1.000
_cell.length_c   1.000
_cell.angle_alpha   90.00
_cell.angle_beta   90.00
_cell.angle_gamma   90.00
#
_symmetry.space_group_name_H-M   'P 1'
#
loop_
_entity.id
_entity.type
_entity.pdbx_description
1 polymer ?
#
loop_
_entity_poly.entity_id
_entity_poly.type
_entity_poly.pdbx_seq_one_letter_code
_entity_poly.pdbx_strand_id
1 'polypeptide(L)'
;RLSKCDEGKQRTQEAYTQRLKRLACVMPVFISTFHSLPKYMTYAENGKWDVPLYNGIDLLIVDESGQVSPELAVPSFSLAKQAILVGDIQQIEPVWSISDEYSFINLKNLGIVSNQSSEKYRFLENNGFLSSSGSIMKLARKSCNFTVKGEKGAFLTEHRRCVDSIIAYCNDYVYHGRLLPKKGNEVKYKSLPSKGYVHINSYSSPGKTGSRLNRAEAEAIVCWLE
;
A
#
# COMPACT_ATOMS: atom_id res chain seq x y z
N ARG A 1 22.13 22.33 4.38
CA ARG A 1 22.12 22.80 5.79
C ARG A 1 21.22 24.01 5.87
N LEU A 2 19.92 23.81 6.11
CA LEU A 2 19.03 24.90 6.52
C LEU A 2 19.48 25.30 7.94
N SER A 3 19.91 26.54 8.08
CA SER A 3 20.54 27.07 9.29
C SER A 3 19.68 26.86 10.54
N LYS A 4 20.37 26.64 11.67
CA LYS A 4 19.83 26.55 13.05
C LYS A 4 19.21 27.86 13.55
N CYS A 5 18.76 28.77 12.71
CA CYS A 5 18.13 30.00 13.11
C CYS A 5 16.64 29.78 13.43
N ASP A 6 16.24 30.05 14.64
CA ASP A 6 14.88 30.11 15.17
C ASP A 6 14.15 28.81 15.52
N GLU A 7 14.79 27.93 16.28
CA GLU A 7 14.14 26.70 16.80
C GLU A 7 12.91 26.96 17.67
N GLY A 8 12.78 28.15 18.30
CA GLY A 8 11.65 28.48 19.18
C GLY A 8 10.40 29.05 18.50
N LYS A 9 10.54 29.76 17.35
CA LYS A 9 9.42 30.41 16.65
C LYS A 9 8.88 29.65 15.45
N GLN A 10 9.58 28.62 14.99
CA GLN A 10 9.26 27.91 13.73
C GLN A 10 8.27 26.76 13.87
N ARG A 11 7.69 26.55 15.03
CA ARG A 11 6.81 25.41 15.29
C ARG A 11 5.32 25.73 15.37
N THR A 12 4.91 26.99 15.24
CA THR A 12 3.49 27.34 15.12
C THR A 12 2.93 26.82 13.80
N GLN A 13 1.63 26.60 13.75
CA GLN A 13 0.94 26.14 12.53
C GLN A 13 1.28 27.00 11.30
N GLU A 14 1.23 28.32 11.48
CA GLU A 14 1.49 29.28 10.40
C GLU A 14 2.95 29.20 9.91
N ALA A 15 3.91 29.23 10.83
CA ALA A 15 5.33 29.16 10.49
C ALA A 15 5.67 27.85 9.78
N TYR A 16 5.12 26.73 10.26
CA TYR A 16 5.34 25.44 9.64
C TYR A 16 4.69 25.35 8.27
N THR A 17 3.46 25.84 8.10
CA THR A 17 2.77 25.91 6.80
C THR A 17 3.53 26.77 5.79
N GLN A 18 4.04 27.93 6.22
CA GLN A 18 4.85 28.80 5.36
C GLN A 18 6.16 28.14 4.92
N ARG A 19 6.79 27.37 5.82
CA ARG A 19 7.97 26.56 5.48
C ARG A 19 7.66 25.52 4.41
N LEU A 20 6.57 24.77 4.58
CA LEU A 20 6.14 23.77 3.59
C LEU A 20 5.84 24.41 2.23
N LYS A 21 5.14 25.56 2.20
CA LYS A 21 4.87 26.31 0.97
C LYS A 21 6.15 26.75 0.26
N ARG A 22 7.14 27.25 1.00
CA ARG A 22 8.45 27.61 0.42
C ARG A 22 9.19 26.41 -0.16
N LEU A 23 9.16 25.26 0.54
CA LEU A 23 9.74 24.03 0.03
C LEU A 23 9.03 23.55 -1.23
N ALA A 24 7.71 23.64 -1.25
CA ALA A 24 6.90 23.25 -2.40
C ALA A 24 7.14 24.11 -3.66
N CYS A 25 7.63 25.36 -3.52
CA CYS A 25 8.06 26.17 -4.66
C CYS A 25 9.27 25.57 -5.39
N VAL A 26 10.10 24.79 -4.68
CA VAL A 26 11.30 24.15 -5.25
C VAL A 26 11.05 22.67 -5.54
N MET A 27 10.37 21.99 -4.62
CA MET A 27 10.02 20.56 -4.70
C MET A 27 8.55 20.38 -4.28
N PRO A 28 7.62 20.41 -5.23
CA PRO A 28 6.18 20.31 -4.91
C PRO A 28 5.74 18.89 -4.50
N VAL A 29 6.58 17.87 -4.73
CA VAL A 29 6.29 16.48 -4.41
C VAL A 29 7.22 15.99 -3.29
N PHE A 30 6.60 15.47 -2.22
CA PHE A 30 7.29 14.86 -1.10
C PHE A 30 6.97 13.37 -1.05
N ILE A 31 7.95 12.53 -0.79
CA ILE A 31 7.78 11.08 -0.66
C ILE A 31 7.99 10.69 0.80
N SER A 32 7.08 9.89 1.34
CA SER A 32 7.15 9.39 2.71
C SER A 32 6.45 8.04 2.83
N THR A 33 6.70 7.33 3.92
CA THR A 33 5.94 6.14 4.31
C THR A 33 4.77 6.53 5.22
N PHE A 34 3.74 5.68 5.31
CA PHE A 34 2.63 5.88 6.25
C PHE A 34 3.06 5.97 7.71
N HIS A 35 4.11 5.26 8.11
CA HIS A 35 4.66 5.33 9.47
C HIS A 35 5.36 6.66 9.77
N SER A 36 5.91 7.31 8.76
CA SER A 36 6.71 8.52 8.93
C SER A 36 5.92 9.81 8.70
N LEU A 37 4.99 9.80 7.74
CA LEU A 37 4.26 11.00 7.34
C LEU A 37 3.55 11.69 8.51
N PRO A 38 2.79 10.99 9.39
CA PRO A 38 2.13 11.64 10.52
C PRO A 38 3.08 12.31 11.50
N LYS A 39 4.30 11.77 11.66
CA LYS A 39 5.33 12.35 12.56
C LYS A 39 5.93 13.64 12.03
N TYR A 40 6.03 13.77 10.71
CA TYR A 40 6.59 14.96 10.08
C TYR A 40 5.57 16.08 9.87
N MET A 41 4.29 15.75 9.76
CA MET A 41 3.21 16.71 9.53
C MET A 41 2.57 17.16 10.84
N THR A 42 3.41 17.66 11.77
CA THR A 42 2.99 18.16 13.07
C THR A 42 3.56 19.54 13.35
N TYR A 43 2.87 20.29 14.19
CA TYR A 43 3.31 21.60 14.68
C TYR A 43 3.15 21.69 16.21
N ALA A 44 3.60 22.79 16.81
CA ALA A 44 3.48 23.05 18.23
C ALA A 44 2.37 24.06 18.51
N GLU A 45 1.50 23.74 19.45
CA GLU A 45 0.41 24.61 19.91
C GLU A 45 0.15 24.39 21.38
N ASN A 46 0.03 25.48 22.13
CA ASN A 46 -0.32 25.45 23.57
C ASN A 46 0.56 24.50 24.42
N GLY A 47 1.86 24.48 24.15
CA GLY A 47 2.81 23.58 24.82
C GLY A 47 2.82 22.13 24.38
N LYS A 48 1.97 21.73 23.44
CA LYS A 48 2.02 20.43 22.77
C LYS A 48 2.88 20.53 21.50
N TRP A 49 3.69 19.52 21.24
CA TRP A 49 4.70 19.54 20.17
C TRP A 49 4.37 18.65 18.96
N ASP A 50 3.28 17.93 19.03
CA ASP A 50 2.87 16.87 18.11
C ASP A 50 1.42 17.04 17.61
N VAL A 51 0.97 18.29 17.49
CA VAL A 51 -0.36 18.59 16.95
C VAL A 51 -0.39 18.32 15.45
N PRO A 52 -1.27 17.43 14.95
CA PRO A 52 -1.31 17.11 13.53
C PRO A 52 -1.72 18.29 12.66
N LEU A 53 -1.01 18.51 11.56
CA LEU A 53 -1.36 19.53 10.56
C LEU A 53 -2.47 19.00 9.63
N TYR A 54 -3.71 18.96 10.15
CA TYR A 54 -4.87 18.52 9.38
C TYR A 54 -5.04 19.35 8.08
N ASN A 55 -5.37 18.68 6.98
CA ASN A 55 -5.54 19.29 5.66
C ASN A 55 -4.30 20.08 5.17
N GLY A 56 -3.11 19.77 5.70
CA GLY A 56 -1.86 20.41 5.31
C GLY A 56 -1.31 19.94 3.95
N ILE A 57 -1.82 18.83 3.45
CA ILE A 57 -1.46 18.23 2.15
C ILE A 57 -2.62 18.45 1.18
N ASP A 58 -2.36 19.07 0.03
CA ASP A 58 -3.40 19.32 -0.96
C ASP A 58 -3.85 18.02 -1.64
N LEU A 59 -2.89 17.16 -2.00
CA LEU A 59 -3.15 15.88 -2.65
C LEU A 59 -2.21 14.81 -2.10
N LEU A 60 -2.77 13.74 -1.56
CA LEU A 60 -2.08 12.52 -1.15
C LEU A 60 -2.21 11.49 -2.27
N ILE A 61 -1.08 11.07 -2.84
CA ILE A 61 -1.03 9.97 -3.81
C ILE A 61 -0.48 8.74 -3.09
N VAL A 62 -1.25 7.67 -3.07
CA VAL A 62 -0.87 6.40 -2.42
C VAL A 62 -0.62 5.36 -3.49
N ASP A 63 0.61 4.92 -3.60
CA ASP A 63 0.99 3.79 -4.45
C ASP A 63 0.92 2.48 -3.66
N GLU A 64 0.68 1.36 -4.34
CA GLU A 64 0.51 0.03 -3.75
C GLU A 64 -0.54 -0.02 -2.62
N SER A 65 -1.62 0.72 -2.79
CA SER A 65 -2.67 0.88 -1.77
C SER A 65 -3.41 -0.44 -1.42
N GLY A 66 -3.28 -1.48 -2.24
CA GLY A 66 -3.73 -2.84 -1.95
C GLY A 66 -2.99 -3.48 -0.76
N GLN A 67 -1.76 -3.04 -0.50
CA GLN A 67 -0.88 -3.59 0.54
C GLN A 67 -0.91 -2.80 1.86
N VAL A 68 -1.79 -1.82 1.99
CA VAL A 68 -1.87 -0.95 3.17
C VAL A 68 -3.13 -1.26 3.96
N SER A 69 -2.96 -1.61 5.23
CA SER A 69 -4.07 -1.83 6.15
C SER A 69 -4.75 -0.53 6.56
N PRO A 70 -6.06 -0.55 6.86
CA PRO A 70 -6.83 0.66 7.14
C PRO A 70 -6.28 1.49 8.32
N GLU A 71 -5.93 0.84 9.42
CA GLU A 71 -5.48 1.52 10.65
C GLU A 71 -4.15 2.26 10.46
N LEU A 72 -3.30 1.76 9.60
CA LEU A 72 -2.01 2.41 9.28
C LEU A 72 -2.21 3.69 8.45
N ALA A 73 -3.22 3.70 7.61
CA ALA A 73 -3.43 4.79 6.67
C ALA A 73 -4.22 5.97 7.24
N VAL A 74 -5.17 5.74 8.15
CA VAL A 74 -6.07 6.76 8.70
C VAL A 74 -5.35 8.03 9.16
N PRO A 75 -4.25 7.98 9.92
CA PRO A 75 -3.54 9.18 10.34
C PRO A 75 -3.03 10.02 9.15
N SER A 76 -2.56 9.39 8.09
CA SER A 76 -2.06 10.09 6.90
C SER A 76 -3.18 10.73 6.07
N PHE A 77 -4.33 10.05 5.97
CA PHE A 77 -5.49 10.60 5.26
C PHE A 77 -6.06 11.84 5.96
N SER A 78 -6.02 11.90 7.29
CA SER A 78 -6.47 13.08 8.05
C SER A 78 -5.64 14.34 7.76
N LEU A 79 -4.42 14.18 7.25
CA LEU A 79 -3.52 15.27 6.89
C LEU A 79 -3.77 15.83 5.49
N ALA A 80 -4.56 15.15 4.67
CA ALA A 80 -4.78 15.48 3.28
C ALA A 80 -6.20 15.98 3.00
N LYS A 81 -6.32 16.91 2.04
CA LYS A 81 -7.62 17.41 1.55
C LYS A 81 -8.25 16.42 0.56
N GLN A 82 -7.43 15.82 -0.27
CA GLN A 82 -7.83 14.88 -1.32
C GLN A 82 -6.82 13.75 -1.42
N ALA A 83 -7.26 12.58 -1.89
CA ALA A 83 -6.39 11.44 -2.10
C ALA A 83 -6.68 10.73 -3.42
N ILE A 84 -5.60 10.27 -4.07
CA ILE A 84 -5.64 9.32 -5.18
C ILE A 84 -4.98 8.04 -4.71
N LEU A 85 -5.70 6.93 -4.82
CA LEU A 85 -5.20 5.62 -4.47
C LEU A 85 -4.93 4.82 -5.74
N VAL A 86 -3.70 4.34 -5.84
CA VAL A 86 -3.24 3.46 -6.92
C VAL A 86 -2.89 2.12 -6.30
N GLY A 87 -3.37 1.04 -6.88
CA GLY A 87 -3.12 -0.30 -6.34
C GLY A 87 -4.01 -1.34 -7.01
N ASP A 88 -3.82 -2.57 -6.59
CA ASP A 88 -4.52 -3.72 -7.12
C ASP A 88 -4.97 -4.63 -5.98
N ILE A 89 -6.25 -4.92 -5.91
CA ILE A 89 -6.82 -5.82 -4.90
C ILE A 89 -6.60 -7.31 -5.22
N GLN A 90 -6.11 -7.62 -6.42
CA GLN A 90 -5.79 -8.98 -6.86
C GLN A 90 -4.32 -9.34 -6.61
N GLN A 91 -3.52 -8.37 -6.14
CA GLN A 91 -2.13 -8.59 -5.77
C GLN A 91 -2.00 -8.87 -4.26
N ILE A 92 -0.78 -8.79 -3.74
CA ILE A 92 -0.46 -9.11 -2.35
C ILE A 92 -1.28 -8.22 -1.41
N GLU A 93 -1.95 -8.85 -0.45
CA GLU A 93 -2.70 -8.18 0.61
C GLU A 93 -1.78 -7.60 1.69
N PRO A 94 -2.29 -6.70 2.56
CA PRO A 94 -1.52 -6.17 3.68
C PRO A 94 -1.03 -7.29 4.62
N VAL A 95 0.10 -7.06 5.27
CA VAL A 95 0.49 -7.85 6.44
C VAL A 95 -0.23 -7.24 7.64
N TRP A 96 -1.35 -7.84 8.01
CA TRP A 96 -2.15 -7.35 9.13
C TRP A 96 -1.45 -7.63 10.46
N SER A 97 -1.36 -6.63 11.29
CA SER A 97 -0.81 -6.71 12.65
C SER A 97 -1.86 -7.03 13.71
N ILE A 98 -3.14 -6.92 13.34
CA ILE A 98 -4.30 -7.15 14.22
C ILE A 98 -4.96 -8.46 13.81
N SER A 99 -5.15 -9.39 14.76
CA SER A 99 -5.89 -10.61 14.50
C SER A 99 -7.39 -10.38 14.38
N ASP A 100 -8.11 -11.31 13.73
CA ASP A 100 -9.58 -11.25 13.59
C ASP A 100 -10.28 -11.18 14.95
N GLU A 101 -9.75 -11.88 15.95
CA GLU A 101 -10.28 -11.86 17.30
C GLU A 101 -10.21 -10.48 17.94
N TYR A 102 -9.05 -9.81 17.86
CA TYR A 102 -8.88 -8.44 18.37
C TYR A 102 -9.71 -7.43 17.59
N SER A 103 -9.78 -7.57 16.28
CA SER A 103 -10.64 -6.74 15.44
C SER A 103 -12.11 -6.85 15.86
N PHE A 104 -12.60 -8.07 16.09
CA PHE A 104 -13.96 -8.31 16.56
C PHE A 104 -14.20 -7.74 17.97
N ILE A 105 -13.28 -7.99 18.93
CA ILE A 105 -13.41 -7.47 20.29
C ILE A 105 -13.51 -5.94 20.29
N ASN A 106 -12.70 -5.26 19.50
CA ASN A 106 -12.74 -3.80 19.37
C ASN A 106 -14.10 -3.32 18.84
N LEU A 107 -14.61 -3.94 17.79
CA LEU A 107 -15.91 -3.60 17.23
C LEU A 107 -17.07 -3.86 18.19
N LYS A 108 -16.98 -4.93 18.96
CA LYS A 108 -17.97 -5.28 19.99
C LYS A 108 -17.95 -4.27 21.16
N ASN A 109 -16.76 -3.92 21.63
CA ASN A 109 -16.59 -2.93 22.71
C ASN A 109 -17.11 -1.54 22.31
N LEU A 110 -17.01 -1.19 21.05
CA LEU A 110 -17.57 0.05 20.48
C LEU A 110 -19.08 -0.05 20.17
N GLY A 111 -19.73 -1.19 20.46
CA GLY A 111 -21.16 -1.39 20.17
C GLY A 111 -21.49 -1.44 18.69
N ILE A 112 -20.49 -1.61 17.81
CA ILE A 112 -20.69 -1.64 16.35
C ILE A 112 -21.29 -2.98 15.92
N VAL A 113 -20.83 -4.10 16.52
CA VAL A 113 -21.32 -5.45 16.25
C VAL A 113 -21.64 -6.18 17.54
N SER A 114 -22.55 -7.13 17.52
CA SER A 114 -22.90 -7.98 18.66
C SER A 114 -22.16 -9.31 18.67
N ASN A 115 -22.00 -9.91 17.50
CA ASN A 115 -21.31 -11.19 17.31
C ASN A 115 -20.70 -11.25 15.88
N GLN A 116 -19.78 -12.20 15.67
CA GLN A 116 -19.10 -12.40 14.37
C GLN A 116 -20.03 -12.95 13.28
N SER A 117 -21.10 -13.63 13.67
CA SER A 117 -22.08 -14.16 12.72
C SER A 117 -23.11 -13.13 12.28
N SER A 118 -23.07 -11.89 12.80
CA SER A 118 -24.00 -10.84 12.45
C SER A 118 -23.83 -10.38 10.99
N GLU A 119 -24.94 -10.02 10.33
CA GLU A 119 -24.89 -9.46 8.98
C GLU A 119 -23.98 -8.22 8.91
N LYS A 120 -23.98 -7.42 9.96
CA LYS A 120 -23.15 -6.21 10.06
C LYS A 120 -21.66 -6.56 10.08
N TYR A 121 -21.24 -7.59 10.82
CA TYR A 121 -19.85 -8.03 10.80
C TYR A 121 -19.42 -8.52 9.42
N ARG A 122 -20.24 -9.38 8.80
CA ARG A 122 -20.01 -9.88 7.43
C ARG A 122 -19.97 -8.74 6.40
N PHE A 123 -20.83 -7.74 6.57
CA PHE A 123 -20.79 -6.56 5.72
C PHE A 123 -19.46 -5.82 5.85
N LEU A 124 -18.95 -5.58 7.07
CA LEU A 124 -17.67 -4.93 7.30
C LEU A 124 -16.52 -5.72 6.70
N GLU A 125 -16.50 -7.03 6.92
CA GLU A 125 -15.50 -7.95 6.38
C GLU A 125 -15.48 -7.95 4.85
N ASN A 126 -16.61 -8.23 4.21
CA ASN A 126 -16.74 -8.30 2.75
C ASN A 126 -16.43 -6.97 2.04
N ASN A 127 -16.50 -5.86 2.74
CA ASN A 127 -16.22 -4.54 2.19
C ASN A 127 -14.83 -4.00 2.58
N GLY A 128 -14.01 -4.81 3.29
CA GLY A 128 -12.64 -4.45 3.63
C GLY A 128 -12.51 -3.40 4.75
N PHE A 129 -13.52 -3.28 5.62
CA PHE A 129 -13.50 -2.33 6.75
C PHE A 129 -12.78 -2.87 7.99
N LEU A 130 -12.45 -4.17 8.02
CA LEU A 130 -11.75 -4.74 9.15
C LEU A 130 -10.25 -4.49 9.07
N SER A 131 -9.64 -4.14 10.20
CA SER A 131 -8.18 -3.98 10.28
C SER A 131 -7.43 -5.31 10.15
N SER A 132 -8.11 -6.44 10.31
CA SER A 132 -7.55 -7.79 10.21
C SER A 132 -7.62 -8.41 8.80
N SER A 133 -8.37 -7.81 7.87
CA SER A 133 -8.58 -8.37 6.51
C SER A 133 -8.82 -7.31 5.43
N GLY A 134 -8.86 -6.03 5.83
CA GLY A 134 -9.11 -4.92 4.93
C GLY A 134 -7.85 -4.36 4.27
N SER A 135 -8.05 -3.57 3.22
CA SER A 135 -7.03 -2.67 2.67
C SER A 135 -7.65 -1.34 2.27
N ILE A 136 -6.84 -0.30 2.23
CA ILE A 136 -7.35 1.02 1.83
C ILE A 136 -7.82 1.05 0.39
N MET A 137 -7.31 0.18 -0.48
CA MET A 137 -7.82 0.06 -1.85
C MET A 137 -9.22 -0.54 -1.89
N LYS A 138 -9.52 -1.55 -1.06
CA LYS A 138 -10.88 -2.09 -0.90
C LYS A 138 -11.84 -1.00 -0.43
N LEU A 139 -11.44 -0.19 0.56
CA LEU A 139 -12.21 0.94 1.07
C LEU A 139 -12.42 2.03 0.01
N ALA A 140 -11.38 2.40 -0.71
CA ALA A 140 -11.44 3.40 -1.76
C ALA A 140 -12.41 3.01 -2.87
N ARG A 141 -12.42 1.75 -3.30
CA ARG A 141 -13.39 1.26 -4.29
C ARG A 141 -14.84 1.42 -3.82
N LYS A 142 -15.11 1.26 -2.51
CA LYS A 142 -16.46 1.47 -1.95
C LYS A 142 -16.86 2.94 -1.91
N SER A 143 -15.92 3.80 -1.55
CA SER A 143 -16.13 5.24 -1.41
C SER A 143 -16.03 6.02 -2.71
N CYS A 144 -15.48 5.42 -3.77
CA CYS A 144 -15.28 6.08 -5.05
C CYS A 144 -16.62 6.36 -5.74
N ASN A 145 -16.83 7.62 -6.09
CA ASN A 145 -18.00 8.06 -6.87
C ASN A 145 -17.75 8.04 -8.38
N PHE A 146 -16.49 7.90 -8.79
CA PHE A 146 -16.12 7.84 -10.20
C PHE A 146 -16.31 6.42 -10.72
N THR A 147 -16.98 6.28 -11.85
CA THR A 147 -17.30 4.98 -12.46
C THR A 147 -16.88 4.96 -13.91
N VAL A 148 -16.14 3.93 -14.32
CA VAL A 148 -15.75 3.68 -15.72
C VAL A 148 -16.28 2.32 -16.14
N LYS A 149 -17.07 2.28 -17.20
CA LYS A 149 -17.68 1.04 -17.75
C LYS A 149 -18.38 0.18 -16.69
N GLY A 150 -19.08 0.83 -15.76
CA GLY A 150 -19.84 0.15 -14.71
C GLY A 150 -19.03 -0.28 -13.47
N GLU A 151 -17.71 -0.08 -13.47
CA GLU A 151 -16.86 -0.35 -12.31
C GLU A 151 -16.42 0.92 -11.60
N LYS A 152 -16.32 0.87 -10.29
CA LYS A 152 -15.84 1.99 -9.47
C LYS A 152 -14.34 2.18 -9.62
N GLY A 153 -13.92 3.43 -9.89
CA GLY A 153 -12.54 3.78 -10.16
C GLY A 153 -12.14 3.60 -11.63
N ALA A 154 -10.87 3.82 -11.92
CA ALA A 154 -10.28 3.59 -13.23
C ALA A 154 -9.40 2.34 -13.21
N PHE A 155 -9.42 1.57 -14.27
CA PHE A 155 -8.57 0.40 -14.45
C PHE A 155 -7.51 0.70 -15.52
N LEU A 156 -6.22 0.55 -15.14
CA LEU A 156 -5.09 0.69 -16.07
C LEU A 156 -4.94 -0.59 -16.89
N THR A 157 -5.30 -0.53 -18.16
CA THR A 157 -5.34 -1.72 -19.02
C THR A 157 -4.00 -2.05 -19.65
N GLU A 158 -3.15 -1.06 -19.96
CA GLU A 158 -1.90 -1.30 -20.64
C GLU A 158 -0.83 -1.89 -19.72
N HIS A 159 -0.33 -3.06 -20.06
CA HIS A 159 0.77 -3.72 -19.36
C HIS A 159 2.07 -3.61 -20.16
N ARG A 160 3.08 -2.96 -19.56
CA ARG A 160 4.39 -2.67 -20.22
C ARG A 160 5.60 -3.23 -19.44
N ARG A 161 5.40 -3.89 -18.30
CA ARG A 161 6.47 -4.37 -17.41
C ARG A 161 7.07 -5.70 -17.91
N CYS A 162 6.22 -6.72 -18.03
CA CYS A 162 6.65 -8.06 -18.42
C CYS A 162 6.47 -8.29 -19.93
N VAL A 163 7.21 -9.26 -20.48
CA VAL A 163 6.94 -9.77 -21.82
C VAL A 163 5.56 -10.41 -21.89
N ASP A 164 4.96 -10.42 -23.08
CA ASP A 164 3.55 -10.80 -23.24
C ASP A 164 3.30 -12.25 -22.81
N SER A 165 4.25 -13.16 -23.03
CA SER A 165 4.14 -14.56 -22.59
C SER A 165 4.12 -14.75 -21.06
N ILE A 166 4.69 -13.84 -20.28
CA ILE A 166 4.65 -13.88 -18.81
C ILE A 166 3.31 -13.38 -18.31
N ILE A 167 2.86 -12.21 -18.81
CA ILE A 167 1.62 -11.61 -18.31
C ILE A 167 0.37 -12.33 -18.78
N ALA A 168 0.44 -13.09 -19.89
CA ALA A 168 -0.70 -13.84 -20.43
C ALA A 168 -1.36 -14.72 -19.36
N TYR A 169 -0.58 -15.45 -18.57
CA TYR A 169 -1.10 -16.29 -17.51
C TYR A 169 -1.93 -15.50 -16.49
N CYS A 170 -1.38 -14.41 -15.96
CA CYS A 170 -2.11 -13.56 -15.01
C CYS A 170 -3.32 -12.89 -15.67
N ASN A 171 -3.19 -12.49 -16.94
CA ASN A 171 -4.28 -11.86 -17.66
C ASN A 171 -5.47 -12.80 -17.83
N ASP A 172 -5.24 -14.06 -18.15
CA ASP A 172 -6.30 -15.04 -18.35
C ASP A 172 -6.96 -15.43 -17.02
N TYR A 173 -6.18 -15.77 -15.99
CA TYR A 173 -6.71 -16.30 -14.73
C TYR A 173 -7.19 -15.25 -13.75
N VAL A 174 -6.57 -14.07 -13.71
CA VAL A 174 -6.85 -13.04 -12.70
C VAL A 174 -7.58 -11.85 -13.29
N TYR A 175 -7.12 -11.34 -14.43
CA TYR A 175 -7.66 -10.12 -15.01
C TYR A 175 -8.68 -10.37 -16.12
N HIS A 176 -9.00 -11.65 -16.42
CA HIS A 176 -10.04 -12.06 -17.37
C HIS A 176 -9.88 -11.41 -18.76
N GLY A 177 -8.65 -11.36 -19.26
CA GLY A 177 -8.32 -10.80 -20.58
C GLY A 177 -8.35 -9.26 -20.65
N ARG A 178 -8.45 -8.56 -19.53
CA ARG A 178 -8.60 -7.09 -19.50
C ARG A 178 -7.31 -6.33 -19.73
N LEU A 179 -6.16 -6.96 -19.49
CA LEU A 179 -4.87 -6.33 -19.72
C LEU A 179 -4.52 -6.37 -21.23
N LEU A 180 -3.94 -5.27 -21.68
CA LEU A 180 -3.43 -5.12 -23.06
C LEU A 180 -1.90 -5.17 -23.00
N PRO A 181 -1.28 -6.33 -23.28
CA PRO A 181 0.16 -6.45 -23.32
C PRO A 181 0.75 -5.50 -24.38
N LYS A 182 1.77 -4.74 -24.02
CA LYS A 182 2.44 -3.75 -24.88
C LYS A 182 3.97 -3.86 -24.86
N LYS A 183 4.50 -4.86 -24.15
CA LYS A 183 5.95 -5.10 -24.06
C LYS A 183 6.47 -5.88 -25.29
N GLY A 184 5.66 -6.73 -25.88
CA GLY A 184 6.09 -7.71 -26.87
C GLY A 184 6.81 -8.91 -26.24
N ASN A 185 7.24 -9.83 -27.10
CA ASN A 185 7.95 -11.05 -26.65
C ASN A 185 9.47 -10.97 -26.85
N GLU A 186 10.00 -9.82 -27.23
CA GLU A 186 11.46 -9.65 -27.33
C GLU A 186 12.12 -9.72 -25.95
N VAL A 187 13.06 -10.64 -25.81
CA VAL A 187 13.90 -10.78 -24.60
C VAL A 187 15.27 -10.18 -24.87
N LYS A 188 15.76 -9.40 -23.91
CA LYS A 188 17.07 -8.77 -24.00
C LYS A 188 18.21 -9.78 -24.09
N TYR A 189 18.05 -10.94 -23.47
CA TYR A 189 19.02 -12.03 -23.44
C TYR A 189 18.46 -13.23 -24.22
N LYS A 190 18.97 -13.46 -25.43
CA LYS A 190 18.51 -14.54 -26.32
C LYS A 190 18.88 -15.95 -25.85
N SER A 191 19.85 -16.05 -24.95
CA SER A 191 20.34 -17.32 -24.38
C SER A 191 19.43 -17.93 -23.32
N LEU A 192 18.52 -17.14 -22.76
CA LEU A 192 17.64 -17.58 -21.68
C LEU A 192 16.18 -17.51 -22.10
N PRO A 193 15.35 -18.51 -21.73
CA PRO A 193 13.91 -18.44 -21.95
C PRO A 193 13.28 -17.34 -21.12
N SER A 194 12.18 -16.73 -21.59
CA SER A 194 11.45 -15.70 -20.87
C SER A 194 10.80 -16.21 -19.58
N LYS A 195 10.54 -17.51 -19.50
CA LYS A 195 10.01 -18.22 -18.34
C LYS A 195 10.44 -19.67 -18.35
N GLY A 196 10.57 -20.25 -17.18
CA GLY A 196 10.89 -21.67 -17.00
C GLY A 196 10.61 -22.09 -15.57
N TYR A 197 10.71 -23.36 -15.29
CA TYR A 197 10.68 -23.89 -13.93
C TYR A 197 11.67 -25.03 -13.78
N VAL A 198 12.18 -25.21 -12.58
CA VAL A 198 12.99 -26.35 -12.19
C VAL A 198 12.39 -26.91 -10.90
N HIS A 199 12.09 -28.21 -10.91
CA HIS A 199 11.66 -28.89 -9.70
C HIS A 199 12.86 -29.38 -8.91
N ILE A 200 12.96 -28.99 -7.64
CA ILE A 200 14.01 -29.44 -6.72
C ILE A 200 13.34 -30.20 -5.58
N ASN A 201 13.64 -31.49 -5.51
CA ASN A 201 13.06 -32.36 -4.47
C ASN A 201 13.75 -32.11 -3.12
N SER A 202 13.38 -31.04 -2.47
CA SER A 202 13.91 -30.63 -1.16
C SER A 202 12.88 -29.88 -0.32
N TYR A 203 13.13 -29.80 0.98
CA TYR A 203 12.27 -29.09 1.92
C TYR A 203 13.00 -27.90 2.54
N SER A 204 12.25 -26.83 2.81
CA SER A 204 12.79 -25.68 3.56
C SER A 204 12.99 -26.05 5.03
N SER A 205 14.13 -25.66 5.59
CA SER A 205 14.44 -25.81 7.02
C SER A 205 14.30 -24.46 7.74
N PRO A 206 14.01 -24.46 9.06
CA PRO A 206 14.06 -23.23 9.85
C PRO A 206 15.46 -22.63 9.85
N GLY A 207 15.58 -21.35 9.53
CA GLY A 207 16.82 -20.60 9.68
C GLY A 207 17.06 -20.19 11.15
N LYS A 208 18.28 -19.68 11.44
CA LYS A 208 18.66 -19.24 12.79
C LYS A 208 17.80 -18.10 13.36
N THR A 209 17.10 -17.36 12.53
CA THR A 209 16.29 -16.17 12.87
C THR A 209 14.80 -16.39 12.71
N GLY A 210 14.32 -17.63 12.61
CA GLY A 210 12.91 -17.95 12.42
C GLY A 210 12.43 -17.89 10.96
N SER A 211 13.23 -17.40 10.01
CA SER A 211 12.96 -17.48 8.58
C SER A 211 13.19 -18.91 8.06
N ARG A 212 12.53 -19.27 6.96
CA ARG A 212 12.75 -20.54 6.29
C ARG A 212 13.80 -20.40 5.19
N LEU A 213 14.67 -21.39 5.06
CA LEU A 213 15.73 -21.46 4.05
C LEU A 213 15.64 -22.80 3.31
N ASN A 214 15.67 -22.77 1.98
CA ASN A 214 15.88 -23.96 1.16
C ASN A 214 17.26 -23.88 0.50
N ARG A 215 18.21 -24.59 1.09
CA ARG A 215 19.62 -24.54 0.63
C ARG A 215 19.79 -25.18 -0.74
N ALA A 216 19.11 -26.28 -1.02
CA ALA A 216 19.18 -26.97 -2.29
C ALA A 216 18.65 -26.09 -3.45
N GLU A 217 17.59 -25.33 -3.24
CA GLU A 217 17.12 -24.35 -4.22
C GLU A 217 18.13 -23.24 -4.47
N ALA A 218 18.76 -22.71 -3.42
CA ALA A 218 19.78 -21.68 -3.54
C ALA A 218 21.00 -22.19 -4.33
N GLU A 219 21.48 -23.40 -4.03
CA GLU A 219 22.60 -24.04 -4.75
C GLU A 219 22.26 -24.31 -6.22
N ALA A 220 21.03 -24.79 -6.51
CA ALA A 220 20.59 -25.01 -7.88
C ALA A 220 20.49 -23.69 -8.68
N ILE A 221 20.09 -22.59 -8.08
CA ILE A 221 20.07 -21.27 -8.72
C ILE A 221 21.49 -20.84 -9.05
N VAL A 222 22.44 -21.01 -8.14
CA VAL A 222 23.85 -20.65 -8.37
C VAL A 222 24.41 -21.47 -9.54
N CYS A 223 24.26 -22.79 -9.52
CA CYS A 223 24.72 -23.65 -10.60
C CYS A 223 24.07 -23.34 -11.97
N TRP A 224 22.87 -22.78 -11.96
CA TRP A 224 22.20 -22.40 -13.20
C TRP A 224 22.69 -21.04 -13.75
N LEU A 225 23.20 -20.17 -12.88
CA LEU A 225 23.72 -18.84 -13.26
C LEU A 225 25.19 -18.87 -13.70
N GLU A 226 25.98 -19.88 -13.31
CA GLU A 226 27.35 -20.15 -13.77
C GLU A 226 27.37 -20.76 -15.18
#